data_25c782868559efeb332f568000a63788
#
_entry.id   25c782868559efeb332f568000a63788
#
_cell.length_a   1.000
_cell.length_b   1.000
_cell.length_c   1.000
_cell.angle_alpha   90.00
_cell.angle_beta   90.00
_cell.angle_gamma   90.00
#
_symmetry.space_group_name_H-M   'P 1'
#
loop_
_entity.id
_entity.type
_entity.pdbx_description
1 polymer ?
#
loop_
_entity_poly.entity_id
_entity_poly.type
_entity_poly.pdbx_seq_one_letter_code
_entity_poly.pdbx_strand_id
1 'polypeptide(L)'
;MSADLQARIDRVVRRDVQGMHAYAVQPSAGFVKLDAMENPFVLPEALQRELGERLGRVAINRYPGARVAELAERLAVHMQVPAGCRLMLGNGSDELISLLAMA
;
A
#
# COMPACT_ATOMS: atom_id res chain seq x y z
N MET A 1 18.81 25.51 -2.63
CA MET A 1 19.21 24.65 -1.49
C MET A 1 20.50 25.25 -0.93
N SER A 2 20.65 25.44 0.40
CA SER A 2 21.89 26.01 0.95
C SER A 2 23.04 25.01 0.84
N ALA A 3 24.29 25.51 0.66
CA ALA A 3 25.48 24.66 0.57
C ALA A 3 25.68 23.79 1.83
N ASP A 4 25.32 24.30 3.00
CA ASP A 4 25.36 23.55 4.26
C ASP A 4 24.39 22.36 4.27
N LEU A 5 23.17 22.53 3.76
CA LEU A 5 22.21 21.45 3.66
C LEU A 5 22.70 20.35 2.70
N GLN A 6 23.27 20.75 1.55
CA GLN A 6 23.83 19.79 0.61
C GLN A 6 24.99 18.99 1.22
N ALA A 7 25.91 19.64 1.92
CA ALA A 7 27.02 18.97 2.60
C ALA A 7 26.55 17.98 3.69
N ARG A 8 25.43 18.27 4.37
CA ARG A 8 24.81 17.34 5.33
C ARG A 8 24.18 16.15 4.64
N ILE A 9 23.49 16.34 3.53
CA ILE A 9 22.92 15.26 2.70
C ILE A 9 24.02 14.34 2.21
N ASP A 10 25.09 14.88 1.64
CA ASP A 10 26.22 14.12 1.09
C ASP A 10 26.93 13.25 2.14
N ARG A 11 26.86 13.64 3.40
CA ARG A 11 27.43 12.89 4.52
C ARG A 11 26.57 11.73 5.01
N VAL A 12 25.23 11.84 4.93
CA VAL A 12 24.32 10.87 5.55
C VAL A 12 23.54 10.04 4.53
N VAL A 13 23.41 10.50 3.29
CA VAL A 13 22.68 9.80 2.25
C VAL A 13 23.66 9.24 1.21
N ARG A 14 23.54 7.96 0.92
CA ARG A 14 24.37 7.28 -0.09
C ARG A 14 24.19 7.94 -1.46
N ARG A 15 25.27 8.02 -2.24
CA ARG A 15 25.30 8.68 -3.56
C ARG A 15 24.37 8.04 -4.58
N ASP A 16 24.25 6.71 -4.58
CA ASP A 16 23.33 5.98 -5.44
C ASP A 16 21.86 6.35 -5.14
N VAL A 17 21.51 6.52 -3.86
CA VAL A 17 20.16 6.97 -3.44
C VAL A 17 19.92 8.43 -3.84
N GLN A 18 20.93 9.30 -3.75
CA GLN A 18 20.80 10.70 -4.19
C GLN A 18 20.56 10.82 -5.70
N GLY A 19 21.06 9.88 -6.49
CA GLY A 19 20.84 9.79 -7.94
C GLY A 19 19.49 9.19 -8.34
N MET A 20 18.71 8.67 -7.41
CA MET A 20 17.39 8.09 -7.71
C MET A 20 16.36 9.19 -7.98
N HIS A 21 15.47 8.92 -8.91
CA HIS A 21 14.34 9.79 -9.20
C HIS A 21 13.09 9.21 -8.55
N ALA A 22 12.23 10.07 -8.02
CA ALA A 22 10.94 9.65 -7.51
C ALA A 22 10.12 9.01 -8.63
N TYR A 23 9.38 7.97 -8.30
CA TYR A 23 8.42 7.37 -9.23
C TYR A 23 7.38 8.42 -9.63
N ALA A 24 7.24 8.65 -10.93
CA ALA A 24 6.25 9.56 -11.47
C ALA A 24 5.16 8.75 -12.21
N VAL A 25 3.92 8.91 -11.76
CA VAL A 25 2.78 8.33 -12.45
C VAL A 25 2.58 9.07 -13.77
N GLN A 26 2.55 8.33 -14.88
CA GLN A 26 2.35 8.93 -16.20
C GLN A 26 0.92 9.46 -16.34
N PRO A 27 0.73 10.66 -16.94
CA PRO A 27 -0.61 11.16 -17.23
C PRO A 27 -1.35 10.22 -18.17
N SER A 28 -2.54 9.78 -17.80
CA SER A 28 -3.35 8.85 -18.60
C SER A 28 -4.60 9.50 -19.20
N ALA A 29 -4.76 10.80 -19.06
CA ALA A 29 -5.91 11.53 -19.62
C ALA A 29 -5.99 11.35 -21.15
N GLY A 30 -7.10 10.82 -21.65
CA GLY A 30 -7.32 10.55 -23.07
C GLY A 30 -6.73 9.24 -23.59
N PHE A 31 -6.11 8.44 -22.73
CA PHE A 31 -5.56 7.12 -23.10
C PHE A 31 -6.27 5.97 -22.38
N VAL A 32 -6.20 4.77 -22.96
CA VAL A 32 -6.56 3.54 -22.27
C VAL A 32 -5.37 3.18 -21.35
N LYS A 33 -5.59 3.22 -20.04
CA LYS A 33 -4.54 2.97 -19.04
C LYS A 33 -4.32 1.45 -18.89
N LEU A 34 -3.14 0.97 -19.26
CA LEU A 34 -2.76 -0.44 -19.17
C LEU A 34 -1.42 -0.65 -18.43
N ASP A 35 -0.87 0.38 -17.84
CA ASP A 35 0.48 0.42 -17.29
C ASP A 35 0.59 -0.01 -15.81
N ALA A 36 -0.50 0.07 -15.05
CA ALA A 36 -0.46 -0.14 -13.61
C ALA A 36 -1.30 -1.34 -13.11
N MET A 37 -1.72 -2.23 -14.01
CA MET A 37 -2.55 -3.41 -13.70
C MET A 37 -3.80 -3.07 -12.87
N GLU A 38 -4.37 -1.88 -13.06
CA GLU A 38 -5.58 -1.45 -12.37
C GLU A 38 -6.80 -2.23 -12.86
N ASN A 39 -7.70 -2.55 -11.95
CA ASN A 39 -8.98 -3.15 -12.31
C ASN A 39 -9.87 -2.09 -13.01
N PRO A 40 -10.24 -2.28 -14.29
CA PRO A 40 -11.08 -1.32 -15.01
C PRO A 40 -12.55 -1.33 -14.57
N PHE A 41 -12.96 -2.36 -13.83
CA PHE A 41 -14.34 -2.50 -13.39
C PHE A 41 -14.56 -1.75 -12.08
N VAL A 42 -15.61 -0.94 -12.04
CA VAL A 42 -16.07 -0.28 -10.82
C VAL A 42 -17.01 -1.19 -10.03
N LEU A 43 -17.08 -1.00 -8.72
CA LEU A 43 -18.06 -1.70 -7.89
C LEU A 43 -19.48 -1.35 -8.32
N PRO A 44 -20.43 -2.30 -8.31
CA PRO A 44 -21.85 -2.01 -8.47
C PRO A 44 -22.33 -0.95 -7.46
N GLU A 45 -23.24 -0.08 -7.87
CA GLU A 45 -23.68 1.07 -7.07
C GLU A 45 -24.17 0.69 -5.66
N ALA A 46 -24.89 -0.43 -5.54
CA ALA A 46 -25.35 -0.94 -4.25
C ALA A 46 -24.18 -1.26 -3.30
N LEU A 47 -23.11 -1.89 -3.83
CA LEU A 47 -21.90 -2.19 -3.05
C LEU A 47 -21.10 -0.94 -2.70
N GLN A 48 -21.03 0.05 -3.61
CA GLN A 48 -20.38 1.33 -3.32
C GLN A 48 -21.05 2.03 -2.15
N ARG A 49 -22.40 2.03 -2.12
CA ARG A 49 -23.19 2.64 -1.06
C ARG A 49 -22.97 1.92 0.27
N GLU A 50 -23.08 0.59 0.28
CA GLU A 50 -22.85 -0.22 1.47
C GLU A 50 -21.43 -0.03 2.03
N LEU A 51 -20.42 -0.03 1.15
CA LEU A 51 -19.04 0.22 1.54
C LEU A 51 -18.87 1.62 2.16
N GLY A 52 -19.45 2.65 1.54
CA GLY A 52 -19.43 4.02 2.06
C GLY A 52 -20.06 4.13 3.45
N GLU A 53 -21.19 3.49 3.67
CA GLU A 53 -21.85 3.45 4.99
C GLU A 53 -20.99 2.73 6.05
N ARG A 54 -20.37 1.61 5.69
CA ARG A 54 -19.48 0.87 6.58
C ARG A 54 -18.23 1.66 6.94
N LEU A 55 -17.60 2.29 5.94
CA LEU A 55 -16.42 3.12 6.13
C LEU A 55 -16.72 4.35 6.99
N GLY A 56 -17.87 4.99 6.80
CA GLY A 56 -18.29 6.13 7.61
C GLY A 56 -18.46 5.82 9.10
N ARG A 57 -18.62 4.55 9.46
CA ARG A 57 -18.71 4.08 10.87
C ARG A 57 -17.37 3.67 11.46
N VAL A 58 -16.29 3.66 10.67
CA VAL A 58 -14.96 3.27 11.15
C VAL A 58 -14.37 4.41 11.98
N ALA A 59 -13.92 4.10 13.18
CA ALA A 59 -13.21 5.04 14.06
C ALA A 59 -11.76 5.22 13.55
N ILE A 60 -11.58 6.01 12.50
CA ILE A 60 -10.28 6.24 11.84
C ILE A 60 -9.24 6.91 12.75
N ASN A 61 -9.67 7.48 13.86
CA ASN A 61 -8.83 8.07 14.91
C ASN A 61 -8.38 7.04 15.96
N ARG A 62 -8.65 5.76 15.76
CA ARG A 62 -8.25 4.67 16.67
C ARG A 62 -7.44 3.62 15.94
N TYR A 63 -6.56 2.96 16.65
CA TYR A 63 -5.88 1.77 16.13
C TYR A 63 -6.88 0.65 15.90
N PRO A 64 -6.71 -0.17 14.84
CA PRO A 64 -7.67 -1.22 14.47
C PRO A 64 -7.78 -2.37 15.49
N GLY A 65 -6.83 -2.51 16.42
CA GLY A 65 -6.86 -3.52 17.47
C GLY A 65 -6.94 -4.96 16.96
N ALA A 66 -7.75 -5.78 17.61
CA ALA A 66 -7.91 -7.20 17.27
C ALA A 66 -8.58 -7.46 15.90
N ARG A 67 -9.18 -6.45 15.27
CA ARG A 67 -9.87 -6.61 13.98
C ARG A 67 -8.95 -6.99 12.84
N VAL A 68 -7.65 -6.63 12.93
CA VAL A 68 -6.65 -7.02 11.92
C VAL A 68 -6.40 -8.54 11.97
N ALA A 69 -6.32 -9.12 13.16
CA ALA A 69 -6.16 -10.57 13.29
C ALA A 69 -7.39 -11.32 12.77
N GLU A 70 -8.60 -10.87 13.12
CA GLU A 70 -9.86 -11.44 12.60
C GLU A 70 -9.92 -11.37 11.06
N LEU A 71 -9.50 -10.24 10.45
CA LEU A 71 -9.45 -10.11 9.01
C LEU A 71 -8.45 -11.09 8.39
N ALA A 72 -7.25 -11.23 8.97
CA ALA A 72 -6.24 -12.16 8.49
C ALA A 72 -6.73 -13.62 8.53
N GLU A 73 -7.43 -14.02 9.60
CA GLU A 73 -8.04 -15.35 9.72
C GLU A 73 -9.09 -15.60 8.64
N ARG A 74 -10.02 -14.65 8.44
CA ARG A 74 -11.06 -14.76 7.41
C ARG A 74 -10.48 -14.81 6.00
N LEU A 75 -9.45 -14.01 5.73
CA LEU A 75 -8.74 -14.03 4.45
C LEU A 75 -8.00 -15.35 4.25
N ALA A 76 -7.36 -15.89 5.29
CA ALA A 76 -6.66 -17.17 5.21
C ALA A 76 -7.61 -18.31 4.82
N VAL A 77 -8.81 -18.33 5.39
CA VAL A 77 -9.86 -19.31 5.03
C VAL A 77 -10.32 -19.09 3.58
N HIS A 78 -10.63 -17.84 3.21
CA HIS A 78 -11.11 -17.51 1.86
C HIS A 78 -10.09 -17.84 0.77
N MET A 79 -8.81 -17.58 1.03
CA MET A 79 -7.70 -17.84 0.10
C MET A 79 -7.15 -19.26 0.21
N GLN A 80 -7.70 -20.12 1.05
CA GLN A 80 -7.28 -21.50 1.26
C GLN A 80 -5.78 -21.60 1.61
N VAL A 81 -5.32 -20.73 2.51
CA VAL A 81 -3.92 -20.74 2.95
C VAL A 81 -3.57 -22.08 3.60
N PRO A 82 -2.46 -22.74 3.19
CA PRO A 82 -2.08 -24.03 3.71
C PRO A 82 -1.87 -24.04 5.23
N ALA A 83 -2.15 -25.18 5.86
CA ALA A 83 -1.88 -25.37 7.30
C ALA A 83 -0.40 -25.10 7.62
N GLY A 84 -0.16 -24.39 8.71
CA GLY A 84 1.18 -23.97 9.12
C GLY A 84 1.68 -22.67 8.49
N CYS A 85 0.98 -22.13 7.48
CA CYS A 85 1.24 -20.80 6.93
C CYS A 85 0.36 -19.74 7.59
N ARG A 86 0.80 -18.48 7.51
CA ARG A 86 0.06 -17.32 8.02
C ARG A 86 0.05 -16.20 6.99
N LEU A 87 -0.93 -15.32 7.07
CA LEU A 87 -0.98 -14.11 6.27
C LEU A 87 -0.33 -12.94 7.02
N MET A 88 0.49 -12.18 6.28
CA MET A 88 0.93 -10.87 6.68
C MET A 88 0.15 -9.84 5.86
N LEU A 89 -0.45 -8.87 6.53
CA LEU A 89 -1.16 -7.76 5.90
C LEU A 89 -0.28 -6.52 5.94
N GLY A 90 -0.25 -5.77 4.84
CA GLY A 90 0.52 -4.54 4.72
C GLY A 90 -0.24 -3.50 3.90
N ASN A 91 0.29 -2.29 3.88
CA ASN A 91 -0.25 -1.18 3.09
C ASN A 91 0.30 -1.26 1.65
N GLY A 92 -0.18 -2.24 0.92
CA GLY A 92 0.28 -2.55 -0.43
C GLY A 92 1.51 -3.46 -0.46
N SER A 93 1.90 -3.87 -1.68
CA SER A 93 3.04 -4.78 -1.92
C SER A 93 4.38 -4.15 -1.53
N ASP A 94 4.56 -2.86 -1.70
CA ASP A 94 5.84 -2.17 -1.48
C ASP A 94 6.26 -2.21 -0.02
N GLU A 95 5.31 -2.09 0.92
CA GLU A 95 5.59 -2.27 2.35
C GLU A 95 6.03 -3.71 2.64
N LEU A 96 5.32 -4.70 2.10
CA LEU A 96 5.64 -6.11 2.31
C LEU A 96 7.00 -6.49 1.71
N ILE A 97 7.33 -5.99 0.52
CA ILE A 97 8.64 -6.17 -0.11
C ILE A 97 9.74 -5.53 0.75
N SER A 98 9.50 -4.33 1.26
CA SER A 98 10.45 -3.63 2.12
C SER A 98 10.70 -4.39 3.43
N LEU A 99 9.66 -4.93 4.05
CA LEU A 99 9.77 -5.76 5.25
C LEU A 99 10.57 -7.04 4.99
N LEU A 100 10.31 -7.71 3.87
CA LEU A 100 11.07 -8.92 3.47
C LEU A 100 12.54 -8.60 3.18
N ALA A 101 12.83 -7.44 2.59
CA ALA A 101 14.22 -7.05 2.30
C ALA A 101 15.01 -6.66 3.56
N MET A 102 14.33 -6.32 4.66
CA MET A 102 14.96 -5.98 5.94
C MET A 102 15.08 -7.19 6.90
N ALA A 103 14.36 -8.29 6.64
CA ALA A 103 14.36 -9.48 7.48
C ALA A 103 15.53 -10.42 7.16
#